data_8fb0ea30008316c4c0bdcdc3b9416ff2
#
_entry.id   8fb0ea30008316c4c0bdcdc3b9416ff2
#
_cell.length_a   1.000
_cell.length_b   1.000
_cell.length_c   1.000
_cell.angle_alpha   90.00
_cell.angle_beta   90.00
_cell.angle_gamma   90.00
#
_symmetry.space_group_name_H-M   'P 1'
#
loop_
_entity.id
_entity.type
_entity.pdbx_description
1 polymer ?
#
loop_
_entity_poly.entity_id
_entity_poly.type
_entity_poly.pdbx_seq_one_letter_code
_entity_poly.pdbx_strand_id
1 'polypeptide(L)'
;LAWSRGLGDVYKRQGDLVAHLVALTKGGADYTFDATGNVQVMRTALEAAHKGWGESIIIGVAPAGAEISTRPFQLVTGRVWRGTAFGGARGRTDVPKIVDWYMDGKVEIDPMITHVLDLEDINKAFDLMHSGESIRSVVVF
;
A
#
# COMPACT_ATOMS: atom_id res chain seq x y z
N LEU A 1 -1.29 -6.72 -12.50
CA LEU A 1 0.03 -6.30 -13.04
C LEU A 1 0.00 -5.01 -13.88
N ALA A 2 -1.18 -4.49 -14.24
CA ALA A 2 -1.31 -3.21 -14.93
C ALA A 2 -1.31 -1.98 -13.99
N TRP A 3 -1.29 -2.18 -12.70
CA TRP A 3 -1.46 -1.11 -11.69
C TRP A 3 -0.19 -0.30 -11.41
N SER A 4 1.00 -0.87 -11.59
CA SER A 4 2.25 -0.16 -11.30
C SER A 4 2.65 0.87 -12.36
N ARG A 5 2.18 0.72 -13.61
CA ARG A 5 2.48 1.68 -14.71
C ARG A 5 1.67 2.97 -14.63
N GLY A 6 0.57 3.01 -13.87
CA GLY A 6 -0.30 4.17 -13.70
C GLY A 6 0.07 5.13 -12.57
N LEU A 7 0.95 4.73 -11.65
CA LEU A 7 1.30 5.54 -10.48
C LEU A 7 1.99 6.86 -10.85
N GLY A 8 2.80 6.90 -11.92
CA GLY A 8 3.45 8.12 -12.40
C GLY A 8 2.48 9.19 -12.89
N ASP A 9 1.36 8.81 -13.49
CA ASP A 9 0.31 9.73 -13.95
C ASP A 9 -0.61 10.20 -12.81
N VAL A 10 -0.78 9.41 -11.78
CA VAL A 10 -1.57 9.73 -10.58
C VAL A 10 -0.97 10.91 -9.82
N TYR A 11 0.37 11.03 -9.79
CA TYR A 11 1.05 12.15 -9.12
C TYR A 11 0.80 13.51 -9.76
N LYS A 12 0.52 13.56 -11.05
CA LYS A 12 0.31 14.84 -11.77
C LYS A 12 -1.07 15.44 -11.57
N ARG A 13 -2.05 14.67 -11.02
CA ARG A 13 -3.47 15.06 -10.93
C ARG A 13 -4.08 14.83 -9.55
N GLN A 14 -3.35 15.08 -8.47
CA GLN A 14 -3.83 14.73 -7.11
C GLN A 14 -5.20 15.31 -6.75
N GLY A 15 -5.48 16.57 -7.14
CA GLY A 15 -6.80 17.19 -6.89
C GLY A 15 -7.93 16.50 -7.67
N ASP A 16 -7.67 16.13 -8.91
CA ASP A 16 -8.64 15.44 -9.77
C ASP A 16 -8.87 13.99 -9.31
N LEU A 17 -7.82 13.32 -8.77
CA LEU A 17 -7.90 11.93 -8.31
C LEU A 17 -8.84 11.78 -7.11
N VAL A 18 -8.72 12.64 -6.09
CA VAL A 18 -9.62 12.59 -4.92
C VAL A 18 -11.07 12.79 -5.36
N ALA A 19 -11.33 13.81 -6.17
CA ALA A 19 -12.67 14.08 -6.68
C ALA A 19 -13.23 12.91 -7.50
N HIS A 20 -12.38 12.30 -8.35
CA HIS A 20 -12.73 11.13 -9.14
C HIS A 20 -13.07 9.92 -8.25
N LEU A 21 -12.23 9.60 -7.26
CA LEU A 21 -12.46 8.49 -6.34
C LEU A 21 -13.73 8.70 -5.50
N VAL A 22 -13.94 9.91 -5.00
CA VAL A 22 -15.17 10.26 -4.25
C VAL A 22 -16.41 10.12 -5.11
N ALA A 23 -16.36 10.54 -6.38
CA ALA A 23 -17.47 10.36 -7.32
C ALA A 23 -17.73 8.88 -7.63
N LEU A 24 -16.68 8.11 -7.91
CA LEU A 24 -16.75 6.68 -8.21
C LEU A 24 -17.36 5.88 -7.04
N THR A 25 -17.02 6.25 -5.81
CA THR A 25 -17.48 5.60 -4.58
C THR A 25 -18.75 6.24 -4.00
N LYS A 26 -19.37 7.18 -4.73
CA LYS A 26 -20.62 7.86 -4.33
C LYS A 26 -20.55 8.56 -2.97
N GLY A 27 -19.43 9.22 -2.68
CA GLY A 27 -19.25 10.00 -1.45
C GLY A 27 -17.95 9.71 -0.70
N GLY A 28 -17.17 8.75 -1.13
CA GLY A 28 -15.91 8.29 -0.55
C GLY A 28 -15.93 6.80 -0.24
N ALA A 29 -14.77 6.20 -0.13
CA ALA A 29 -14.61 4.79 0.19
C ALA A 29 -14.75 4.55 1.69
N ASP A 30 -15.37 3.44 2.10
CA ASP A 30 -15.43 3.04 3.51
C ASP A 30 -14.03 2.76 4.06
N TYR A 31 -13.17 2.13 3.24
CA TYR A 31 -11.79 1.81 3.59
C TYR A 31 -10.86 2.21 2.45
N THR A 32 -9.75 2.86 2.81
CA THR A 32 -8.65 3.13 1.89
C THR A 32 -7.33 2.62 2.49
N PHE A 33 -6.41 2.18 1.65
CA PHE A 33 -5.14 1.59 2.08
C PHE A 33 -3.99 2.28 1.36
N ASP A 34 -3.00 2.76 2.12
CA ASP A 34 -1.71 3.10 1.55
C ASP A 34 -0.71 1.97 1.79
N ALA A 35 -0.14 1.43 0.73
CA ALA A 35 0.93 0.44 0.74
C ALA A 35 2.22 0.96 0.08
N THR A 36 2.30 2.28 -0.18
CA THR A 36 3.41 2.88 -0.93
C THR A 36 4.48 3.51 -0.05
N GLY A 37 4.13 3.89 1.18
CA GLY A 37 5.00 4.68 2.04
C GLY A 37 5.14 6.16 1.62
N ASN A 38 4.33 6.61 0.66
CA ASN A 38 4.38 7.99 0.19
C ASN A 38 3.38 8.86 0.95
N VAL A 39 3.87 9.90 1.62
CA VAL A 39 3.06 10.80 2.46
C VAL A 39 1.93 11.50 1.70
N GLN A 40 2.11 11.77 0.41
CA GLN A 40 1.07 12.39 -0.41
C GLN A 40 -0.02 11.37 -0.77
N VAL A 41 0.35 10.11 -1.02
CA VAL A 41 -0.62 9.02 -1.23
C VAL A 41 -1.41 8.76 0.05
N MET A 42 -0.76 8.75 1.22
CA MET A 42 -1.43 8.62 2.52
C MET A 42 -2.49 9.70 2.70
N ARG A 43 -2.15 10.97 2.38
CA ARG A 43 -3.10 12.08 2.42
C ARG A 43 -4.24 11.91 1.43
N THR A 44 -3.94 11.56 0.18
CA THR A 44 -4.95 11.30 -0.86
C THR A 44 -5.91 10.20 -0.44
N ALA A 45 -5.40 9.12 0.15
CA ALA A 45 -6.19 8.02 0.68
C ALA A 45 -7.17 8.49 1.77
N LEU A 46 -6.71 9.30 2.73
CA LEU A 46 -7.59 9.89 3.73
C LEU A 46 -8.67 10.78 3.11
N GLU A 47 -8.28 11.66 2.17
CA GLU A 47 -9.22 12.61 1.55
C GLU A 47 -10.26 11.90 0.66
N ALA A 48 -9.94 10.72 0.12
CA ALA A 48 -10.85 9.86 -0.64
C ALA A 48 -11.76 8.98 0.21
N ALA A 49 -11.49 8.86 1.51
CA ALA A 49 -12.34 8.12 2.44
C ALA A 49 -13.67 8.84 2.69
N HIS A 50 -14.74 8.10 3.01
CA HIS A 50 -16.05 8.66 3.23
C HIS A 50 -16.11 9.56 4.48
N LYS A 51 -16.78 10.71 4.36
CA LYS A 51 -17.07 11.56 5.50
C LYS A 51 -18.01 10.83 6.47
N GLY A 52 -17.73 10.91 7.75
CA GLY A 52 -18.54 10.34 8.81
C GLY A 52 -18.02 9.03 9.39
N TRP A 53 -17.46 8.13 8.54
CA TRP A 53 -17.01 6.80 8.99
C TRP A 53 -15.83 6.20 8.22
N GLY A 54 -15.40 6.80 7.12
CA GLY A 54 -14.33 6.24 6.30
C GLY A 54 -13.01 6.12 7.06
N GLU A 55 -12.36 4.96 6.95
CA GLU A 55 -11.06 4.68 7.55
C GLU A 55 -9.97 4.62 6.48
N SER A 56 -8.89 5.34 6.71
CA SER A 56 -7.68 5.28 5.88
C SER A 56 -6.58 4.58 6.65
N ILE A 57 -6.13 3.45 6.15
CA ILE A 57 -5.16 2.56 6.80
C ILE A 57 -3.78 2.75 6.13
N ILE A 58 -2.79 3.13 6.94
CA ILE A 58 -1.40 3.27 6.51
C ILE A 58 -0.69 1.95 6.77
N ILE A 59 -0.22 1.31 5.69
CA ILE A 59 0.57 0.08 5.70
C ILE A 59 2.00 0.39 5.24
N GLY A 60 2.14 1.30 4.26
CA GLY A 60 3.42 1.67 3.68
C GLY A 60 4.34 2.35 4.69
N VAL A 61 5.63 2.05 4.60
CA VAL A 61 6.66 2.65 5.48
C VAL A 61 7.26 3.85 4.76
N ALA A 62 7.04 5.03 5.31
CA ALA A 62 7.66 6.26 4.81
C ALA A 62 9.15 6.35 5.22
N PRO A 63 9.96 7.13 4.49
CA PRO A 63 11.34 7.41 4.90
C PRO A 63 11.43 8.02 6.30
N ALA A 64 12.52 7.76 7.00
CA ALA A 64 12.76 8.33 8.33
C ALA A 64 12.70 9.87 8.29
N GLY A 65 11.97 10.46 9.24
CA GLY A 65 11.76 11.90 9.33
C GLY A 65 10.66 12.46 8.40
N ALA A 66 10.02 11.61 7.57
CA ALA A 66 8.87 12.05 6.81
C ALA A 66 7.65 12.26 7.71
N GLU A 67 6.91 13.33 7.46
CA GLU A 67 5.71 13.68 8.21
C GLU A 67 4.49 13.66 7.29
N ILE A 68 3.36 13.20 7.83
CA ILE A 68 2.07 13.30 7.15
C ILE A 68 1.32 14.53 7.66
N SER A 69 0.61 15.21 6.76
CA SER A 69 -0.18 16.38 7.12
C SER A 69 -1.53 16.38 6.41
N THR A 70 -2.55 16.84 7.10
CA THR A 70 -3.88 17.04 6.52
C THR A 70 -4.57 18.25 7.16
N ARG A 71 -5.61 18.74 6.51
CA ARG A 71 -6.45 19.77 7.11
C ARG A 71 -7.25 19.14 8.27
N PRO A 72 -7.30 19.77 9.46
CA PRO A 72 -8.05 19.25 10.62
C PRO A 72 -9.50 18.90 10.29
N PHE A 73 -10.12 19.62 9.36
CA PHE A 73 -11.48 19.39 8.92
C PHE A 73 -11.70 18.00 8.30
N GLN A 74 -10.67 17.37 7.75
CA GLN A 74 -10.77 16.00 7.25
C GLN A 74 -11.07 15.00 8.39
N LEU A 75 -10.49 15.21 9.56
CA LEU A 75 -10.69 14.37 10.73
C LEU A 75 -11.95 14.76 11.52
N VAL A 76 -12.19 16.06 11.69
CA VAL A 76 -13.41 16.57 12.35
C VAL A 76 -14.69 16.07 11.67
N THR A 77 -14.65 15.82 10.37
CA THR A 77 -15.79 15.26 9.62
C THR A 77 -15.94 13.75 9.76
N GLY A 78 -15.24 13.12 10.70
CA GLY A 78 -15.44 11.73 11.09
C GLY A 78 -14.59 10.71 10.34
N ARG A 79 -13.66 11.13 9.49
CA ARG A 79 -12.67 10.23 8.91
C ARG A 79 -11.67 9.78 9.97
N VAL A 80 -11.20 8.55 9.83
CA VAL A 80 -10.18 7.98 10.70
C VAL A 80 -8.89 7.76 9.91
N TRP A 81 -7.77 8.21 10.46
CA TRP A 81 -6.43 7.83 9.99
C TRP A 81 -5.84 6.82 10.95
N ARG A 82 -5.53 5.63 10.46
CA ARG A 82 -5.07 4.51 11.28
C ARG A 82 -3.78 3.93 10.74
N GLY A 83 -2.83 3.67 11.62
CA GLY A 83 -1.69 2.82 11.34
C GLY A 83 -1.98 1.36 11.66
N THR A 84 -1.15 0.47 11.16
CA THR A 84 -1.18 -0.95 11.50
C THR A 84 0.23 -1.53 11.55
N ALA A 85 0.61 -2.11 12.68
CA ALA A 85 1.87 -2.82 12.81
C ALA A 85 1.67 -4.28 12.39
N PHE A 86 2.34 -4.71 11.32
CA PHE A 86 2.19 -6.06 10.77
C PHE A 86 0.73 -6.49 10.52
N GLY A 87 -0.13 -5.57 10.11
CA GLY A 87 -1.55 -5.84 9.93
C GLY A 87 -2.30 -6.16 11.23
N GLY A 88 -1.74 -5.82 12.40
CA GLY A 88 -2.27 -6.24 13.71
C GLY A 88 -2.07 -7.72 14.01
N ALA A 89 -1.26 -8.42 13.22
CA ALA A 89 -1.06 -9.86 13.33
C ALA A 89 -0.34 -10.26 14.61
N ARG A 90 -0.75 -11.39 15.18
CA ARG A 90 -0.06 -12.12 16.22
C ARG A 90 0.91 -13.13 15.56
N GLY A 91 2.17 -12.72 15.35
CA GLY A 91 3.11 -13.46 14.50
C GLY A 91 3.19 -14.97 14.79
N ARG A 92 3.19 -15.38 16.06
CA ARG A 92 3.27 -16.81 16.44
C ARG A 92 2.02 -17.62 16.07
N THR A 93 0.86 -17.01 15.95
CA THR A 93 -0.41 -17.68 15.63
C THR A 93 -0.87 -17.43 14.21
N ASP A 94 -0.63 -16.24 13.69
CA ASP A 94 -1.20 -15.85 12.40
C ASP A 94 -0.27 -16.19 11.22
N VAL A 95 1.07 -16.19 11.42
CA VAL A 95 2.00 -16.64 10.38
C VAL A 95 1.78 -18.11 10.02
N PRO A 96 1.69 -19.06 10.98
CA PRO A 96 1.34 -20.45 10.64
C PRO A 96 0.02 -20.58 9.88
N LYS A 97 -1.02 -19.83 10.26
CA LYS A 97 -2.30 -19.84 9.53
C LYS A 97 -2.17 -19.35 8.09
N ILE A 98 -1.36 -18.31 7.86
CA ILE A 98 -1.11 -17.81 6.51
C ILE A 98 -0.36 -18.86 5.68
N VAL A 99 0.59 -19.55 6.30
CA VAL A 99 1.28 -20.68 5.65
C VAL A 99 0.30 -21.80 5.30
N ASP A 100 -0.59 -22.17 6.22
CA ASP A 100 -1.64 -23.16 5.96
C ASP A 100 -2.54 -22.72 4.81
N TRP A 101 -2.93 -21.45 4.76
CA TRP A 101 -3.73 -20.90 3.66
C TRP A 101 -3.00 -20.96 2.32
N TYR A 102 -1.70 -20.71 2.31
CA TYR A 102 -0.87 -20.87 1.12
C TYR A 102 -0.80 -22.34 0.68
N MET A 103 -0.54 -23.26 1.62
CA MET A 103 -0.49 -24.70 1.33
C MET A 103 -1.84 -25.25 0.85
N ASP A 104 -2.94 -24.69 1.34
CA ASP A 104 -4.31 -25.01 0.92
C ASP A 104 -4.72 -24.34 -0.43
N GLY A 105 -3.85 -23.54 -1.03
CA GLY A 105 -4.16 -22.79 -2.25
C GLY A 105 -5.17 -21.64 -2.08
N LYS A 106 -5.40 -21.20 -0.84
CA LYS A 106 -6.30 -20.07 -0.54
C LYS A 106 -5.64 -18.70 -0.74
N VAL A 107 -4.32 -18.66 -0.72
CA VAL A 107 -3.51 -17.45 -0.92
C VAL A 107 -2.42 -17.79 -1.93
N GLU A 108 -2.32 -16.99 -2.99
CA GLU A 108 -1.28 -17.11 -4.01
C GLU A 108 -0.12 -16.17 -3.67
N ILE A 109 1.06 -16.73 -3.41
CA ILE A 109 2.28 -15.98 -3.12
C ILE A 109 3.29 -16.10 -4.28
N ASP A 110 3.36 -17.26 -4.93
CA ASP A 110 4.34 -17.54 -6.00
C ASP A 110 4.31 -16.52 -7.14
N PRO A 111 3.14 -16.03 -7.61
CA PRO A 111 3.10 -14.99 -8.65
C PRO A 111 3.73 -13.65 -8.23
N MET A 112 3.95 -13.43 -6.94
CA MET A 112 4.65 -12.24 -6.44
C MET A 112 6.17 -12.34 -6.60
N ILE A 113 6.73 -13.55 -6.77
CA ILE A 113 8.14 -13.77 -7.05
C ILE A 113 8.37 -13.50 -8.52
N THR A 114 8.80 -12.28 -8.83
CA THR A 114 8.99 -11.83 -10.22
C THR A 114 10.39 -12.10 -10.75
N HIS A 115 11.36 -12.24 -9.87
CA HIS A 115 12.76 -12.44 -10.21
C HIS A 115 13.42 -13.44 -9.26
N VAL A 116 14.16 -14.39 -9.81
CA VAL A 116 15.04 -15.29 -9.07
C VAL A 116 16.45 -15.00 -9.58
N LEU A 117 17.38 -14.73 -8.68
CA LEU A 117 18.71 -14.23 -8.96
C LEU A 117 19.73 -14.97 -8.11
N ASP A 118 20.95 -15.07 -8.59
CA ASP A 118 22.11 -15.53 -7.82
C ASP A 118 22.62 -14.42 -6.89
N LEU A 119 23.44 -14.79 -5.90
CA LEU A 119 23.97 -13.82 -4.92
C LEU A 119 24.81 -12.72 -5.58
N GLU A 120 25.54 -13.04 -6.66
CA GLU A 120 26.34 -12.10 -7.42
C GLU A 120 25.50 -10.96 -8.03
N ASP A 121 24.24 -11.22 -8.31
CA ASP A 121 23.29 -10.28 -8.91
C ASP A 121 22.48 -9.47 -7.87
N ILE A 122 22.86 -9.48 -6.59
CA ILE A 122 22.08 -8.83 -5.52
C ILE A 122 21.87 -7.32 -5.77
N ASN A 123 22.87 -6.64 -6.33
CA ASN A 123 22.73 -5.22 -6.65
C ASN A 123 21.67 -4.98 -7.73
N LYS A 124 21.60 -5.87 -8.71
CA LYS A 124 20.55 -5.84 -9.74
C LYS A 124 19.14 -6.03 -9.12
N ALA A 125 19.02 -6.87 -8.08
CA ALA A 125 17.76 -7.01 -7.36
C ALA A 125 17.31 -5.68 -6.73
N PHE A 126 18.25 -4.91 -6.15
CA PHE A 126 17.96 -3.58 -5.62
C PHE A 126 17.58 -2.58 -6.73
N ASP A 127 18.27 -2.60 -7.86
CA ASP A 127 17.94 -1.73 -9.01
C ASP A 127 16.53 -2.01 -9.54
N LEU A 128 16.15 -3.28 -9.69
CA LEU A 128 14.81 -3.71 -10.09
C LEU A 128 13.73 -3.28 -9.08
N MET A 129 14.05 -3.29 -7.80
CA MET A 129 13.16 -2.79 -6.75
C MET A 129 12.99 -1.27 -6.84
N HIS A 130 14.07 -0.52 -7.04
CA HIS A 130 14.03 0.94 -7.18
C HIS A 130 13.29 1.40 -8.45
N SER A 131 13.45 0.68 -9.55
CA SER A 131 12.73 0.96 -10.81
C SER A 131 11.24 0.55 -10.75
N GLY A 132 10.83 -0.21 -9.72
CA GLY A 132 9.46 -0.72 -9.59
C GLY A 132 9.15 -1.87 -10.57
N GLU A 133 10.18 -2.50 -11.14
CA GLU A 133 10.03 -3.65 -12.05
C GLU A 133 9.87 -4.97 -11.29
N SER A 134 10.36 -5.04 -10.05
CA SER A 134 10.23 -6.21 -9.19
C SER A 134 9.16 -6.01 -8.13
N ILE A 135 8.27 -6.99 -7.98
CA ILE A 135 7.41 -7.12 -6.81
C ILE A 135 8.19 -7.78 -5.68
N ARG A 136 8.81 -8.92 -5.99
CA ARG A 136 9.68 -9.67 -5.08
C ARG A 136 10.83 -10.29 -5.86
N SER A 137 12.05 -9.94 -5.50
CA SER A 137 13.26 -10.64 -5.94
C SER A 137 13.68 -11.64 -4.86
N VAL A 138 14.00 -12.86 -5.27
CA VAL A 138 14.50 -13.93 -4.39
C VAL A 138 15.92 -14.26 -4.83
N VAL A 139 16.85 -14.27 -3.87
CA VAL A 139 18.23 -14.71 -4.09
C VAL A 139 18.37 -16.16 -3.66
N VAL A 140 18.93 -17.00 -4.54
CA VAL A 140 19.22 -18.41 -4.27
C VAL A 140 20.72 -18.58 -4.06
N PHE A 141 21.11 -19.51 -3.19
CA PHE A 141 22.49 -19.82 -2.85
C PHE A 141 22.86 -21.19 -3.40
#